data_304fb28440c2a88d65e389c7e9730522
#
_entry.id   304fb28440c2a88d65e389c7e9730522
#
_cell.length_a   1.000
_cell.length_b   1.000
_cell.length_c   1.000
_cell.angle_alpha   90.00
_cell.angle_beta   90.00
_cell.angle_gamma   90.00
#
_symmetry.space_group_name_H-M   'P 1'
#
loop_
_entity.id
_entity.type
_entity.pdbx_description
1 polymer ?
#
loop_
_entity_poly.entity_id
_entity_poly.type
_entity_poly.pdbx_seq_one_letter_code
_entity_poly.pdbx_strand_id
1 'polypeptide(L)'
;GPLLVYFSSTSENTHRFVGKLGFPTARIPLRRTDPPLTVHEEYVLVVPTYGGGSVKGAVPKQVIAFLNNPDNRALCRGVIASGNTNFGQAYCLAGDIIASKLGVPFLYRYELLGTPTDVARVKEGLEDFWQTR
;
A
#
# COMPACT_ATOMS: atom_id res chain seq x y z
N GLY A 1 8.60 14.96 2.99
CA GLY A 1 7.46 14.03 3.08
C GLY A 1 7.86 12.57 2.93
N PRO A 2 6.95 11.65 3.16
CA PRO A 2 7.27 10.23 3.11
C PRO A 2 7.53 9.73 1.69
N LEU A 3 8.38 8.70 1.57
CA LEU A 3 8.43 7.89 0.37
C LEU A 3 7.21 6.96 0.37
N LEU A 4 6.51 6.87 -0.74
CA LEU A 4 5.41 5.91 -0.91
C LEU A 4 5.89 4.76 -1.79
N VAL A 5 5.94 3.56 -1.22
CA VAL A 5 6.18 2.34 -1.99
C VAL A 5 4.82 1.73 -2.29
N TYR A 6 4.54 1.46 -3.55
CA TYR A 6 3.22 0.98 -3.93
C TYR A 6 3.28 -0.15 -4.95
N PHE A 7 2.21 -0.93 -4.97
CA PHE A 7 1.94 -1.91 -6.01
C PHE A 7 0.65 -1.55 -6.71
N SER A 8 0.65 -1.59 -8.03
CA SER A 8 -0.55 -1.37 -8.84
C SER A 8 -0.67 -2.47 -9.88
N SER A 9 -1.87 -3.03 -9.99
CA SER A 9 -2.18 -4.01 -11.02
C SER A 9 -2.37 -3.34 -12.38
N THR A 10 -2.76 -4.14 -13.39
CA THR A 10 -3.01 -3.63 -14.74
C THR A 10 -4.14 -2.61 -14.81
N SER A 11 -5.05 -2.57 -13.82
CA SER A 11 -6.08 -1.53 -13.74
C SER A 11 -5.51 -0.14 -13.49
N GLU A 12 -4.30 -0.07 -12.91
CA GLU A 12 -3.60 1.18 -12.59
C GLU A 12 -4.30 2.06 -11.54
N ASN A 13 -5.26 1.53 -10.79
CA ASN A 13 -6.00 2.30 -9.80
C ASN A 13 -5.09 2.84 -8.69
N THR A 14 -4.22 1.99 -8.13
CA THR A 14 -3.29 2.43 -7.07
C THR A 14 -2.27 3.43 -7.63
N HIS A 15 -1.77 3.18 -8.84
CA HIS A 15 -0.84 4.09 -9.50
C HIS A 15 -1.44 5.50 -9.65
N ARG A 16 -2.69 5.58 -10.09
CA ARG A 16 -3.39 6.86 -10.22
C ARG A 16 -3.60 7.53 -8.87
N PHE A 17 -3.96 6.75 -7.85
CA PHE A 17 -4.17 7.30 -6.50
C PHE A 17 -2.90 7.93 -5.94
N VAL A 18 -1.79 7.19 -5.94
CA VAL A 18 -0.53 7.72 -5.39
C VAL A 18 0.00 8.89 -6.20
N GLY A 19 -0.25 8.92 -7.51
CA GLY A 19 0.14 10.05 -8.37
C GLY A 19 -0.52 11.36 -7.99
N LYS A 20 -1.70 11.31 -7.36
CA LYS A 20 -2.42 12.50 -6.92
C LYS A 20 -1.94 13.04 -5.57
N LEU A 21 -1.14 12.26 -4.83
CA LEU A 21 -0.70 12.64 -3.49
C LEU A 21 0.51 13.58 -3.50
N GLY A 22 1.31 13.56 -4.56
CA GLY A 22 2.43 14.49 -4.72
C GLY A 22 3.68 14.17 -3.90
N PHE A 23 3.79 12.96 -3.33
CA PHE A 23 4.98 12.52 -2.61
C PHE A 23 5.91 11.72 -3.53
N PRO A 24 7.20 11.58 -3.18
CA PRO A 24 8.08 10.65 -3.87
C PRO A 24 7.53 9.23 -3.86
N THR A 25 7.66 8.50 -4.95
CA THR A 25 7.14 7.14 -5.08
C THR A 25 8.18 6.17 -5.58
N ALA A 26 8.02 4.89 -5.20
CA ALA A 26 8.76 3.77 -5.78
C ALA A 26 7.74 2.66 -6.04
N ARG A 27 7.74 2.13 -7.26
CA ARG A 27 6.75 1.13 -7.68
C ARG A 27 7.32 -0.28 -7.57
N ILE A 28 6.60 -1.16 -6.89
CA ILE A 28 6.92 -2.59 -6.86
C ILE A 28 6.66 -3.15 -8.26
N PRO A 29 7.62 -3.89 -8.85
CA PRO A 29 7.46 -4.42 -10.21
C PRO A 29 6.28 -5.36 -10.34
N LEU A 30 5.56 -5.27 -11.46
CA LEU A 30 4.44 -6.12 -11.76
C LEU A 30 4.88 -7.51 -12.24
N ARG A 31 5.95 -7.56 -13.05
CA ARG A 31 6.41 -8.77 -13.71
C ARG A 31 7.54 -9.41 -12.95
N ARG A 32 7.54 -10.76 -12.90
CA ARG A 32 8.63 -11.54 -12.28
C ARG A 32 9.99 -11.29 -12.93
N THR A 33 9.99 -10.97 -14.21
CA THR A 33 11.22 -10.71 -14.99
C THR A 33 11.82 -9.35 -14.72
N ASP A 34 11.07 -8.44 -14.09
CA ASP A 34 11.59 -7.13 -13.74
C ASP A 34 12.55 -7.25 -12.54
N PRO A 35 13.59 -6.41 -12.46
CA PRO A 35 14.46 -6.41 -11.29
C PRO A 35 13.67 -6.11 -10.03
N PRO A 36 13.93 -6.84 -8.90
CA PRO A 36 13.23 -6.57 -7.66
C PRO A 36 13.56 -5.18 -7.11
N LEU A 37 12.55 -4.55 -6.49
CA LEU A 37 12.74 -3.26 -5.85
C LEU A 37 13.39 -3.44 -4.48
N THR A 38 14.45 -2.68 -4.23
CA THR A 38 15.06 -2.54 -2.91
C THR A 38 15.03 -1.08 -2.52
N VAL A 39 14.56 -0.78 -1.30
CA VAL A 39 14.49 0.59 -0.80
C VAL A 39 15.55 0.80 0.29
N HIS A 40 15.94 2.05 0.49
CA HIS A 40 17.01 2.43 1.41
C HIS A 40 16.59 3.51 2.41
N GLU A 41 15.29 3.83 2.45
CA GLU A 41 14.74 4.81 3.39
C GLU A 41 13.38 4.35 3.89
N GLU A 42 12.95 4.91 5.01
CA GLU A 42 11.63 4.64 5.57
C GLU A 42 10.52 5.03 4.59
N TYR A 43 9.44 4.26 4.58
CA TYR A 43 8.36 4.45 3.63
C TYR A 43 7.01 4.05 4.20
N VAL A 44 5.95 4.50 3.52
CA VAL A 44 4.58 4.02 3.71
C VAL A 44 4.20 3.16 2.50
N LEU A 45 3.63 2.00 2.76
CA LEU A 45 3.22 1.05 1.73
C LEU A 45 1.77 1.32 1.30
N VAL A 46 1.53 1.34 -0.01
CA VAL A 46 0.17 1.54 -0.56
C VAL A 46 -0.14 0.36 -1.49
N VAL A 47 -1.19 -0.41 -1.16
CA VAL A 47 -1.49 -1.66 -1.85
C VAL A 47 -2.98 -1.87 -2.09
N PRO A 48 -3.36 -2.57 -3.17
CA PRO A 48 -4.72 -3.05 -3.34
C PRO A 48 -4.94 -4.35 -2.56
N THR A 49 -6.20 -4.73 -2.40
CA THR A 49 -6.60 -6.03 -1.86
C THR A 49 -7.13 -6.90 -2.98
N TYR A 50 -6.60 -8.13 -3.09
CA TYR A 50 -6.99 -9.10 -4.11
C TYR A 50 -7.94 -10.17 -3.55
N GLY A 51 -8.48 -10.97 -4.45
CA GLY A 51 -9.14 -12.23 -4.13
C GLY A 51 -10.52 -12.13 -3.52
N GLY A 52 -11.53 -11.91 -4.17
CA GLY A 52 -12.98 -12.08 -3.95
C GLY A 52 -13.50 -12.33 -2.52
N GLY A 53 -12.90 -11.76 -1.48
CA GLY A 53 -13.35 -11.91 -0.11
C GLY A 53 -12.61 -12.98 0.69
N SER A 54 -11.59 -13.63 0.14
CA SER A 54 -10.79 -14.64 0.83
C SER A 54 -9.54 -14.03 1.47
N VAL A 55 -9.20 -14.49 2.69
CA VAL A 55 -7.95 -14.12 3.36
C VAL A 55 -6.75 -14.58 2.51
N LYS A 56 -6.83 -15.81 1.97
CA LYS A 56 -5.79 -16.35 1.12
C LYS A 56 -5.78 -15.60 -0.21
N GLY A 57 -4.63 -15.04 -0.56
CA GLY A 57 -4.48 -14.29 -1.79
C GLY A 57 -4.91 -12.83 -1.72
N ALA A 58 -5.30 -12.33 -0.53
CA ALA A 58 -5.67 -10.93 -0.37
C ALA A 58 -4.50 -9.98 -0.63
N VAL A 59 -3.29 -10.35 -0.20
CA VAL A 59 -2.08 -9.58 -0.45
C VAL A 59 -1.49 -10.01 -1.80
N PRO A 60 -1.27 -9.09 -2.74
CA PRO A 60 -0.65 -9.44 -4.03
C PRO A 60 0.70 -10.13 -3.85
N LYS A 61 0.99 -11.13 -4.68
CA LYS A 61 2.24 -11.89 -4.61
C LYS A 61 3.47 -11.01 -4.72
N GLN A 62 3.40 -9.98 -5.53
CA GLN A 62 4.49 -9.03 -5.73
C GLN A 62 4.80 -8.25 -4.43
N VAL A 63 3.77 -7.92 -3.67
CA VAL A 63 3.92 -7.25 -2.37
C VAL A 63 4.56 -8.20 -1.36
N ILE A 64 4.13 -9.47 -1.35
CA ILE A 64 4.73 -10.50 -0.48
C ILE A 64 6.21 -10.64 -0.79
N ALA A 65 6.58 -10.74 -2.05
CA ALA A 65 7.97 -10.87 -2.47
C ALA A 65 8.81 -9.67 -2.03
N PHE A 66 8.27 -8.46 -2.17
CA PHE A 66 8.95 -7.24 -1.73
C PHE A 66 9.19 -7.26 -0.21
N LEU A 67 8.17 -7.64 0.57
CA LEU A 67 8.26 -7.67 2.03
C LEU A 67 9.04 -8.86 2.58
N ASN A 68 9.29 -9.89 1.77
CA ASN A 68 10.15 -11.01 2.16
C ASN A 68 11.63 -10.61 2.26
N ASN A 69 12.02 -9.51 1.62
CA ASN A 69 13.34 -8.93 1.84
C ASN A 69 13.35 -8.24 3.22
N PRO A 70 14.16 -8.72 4.18
CA PRO A 70 14.16 -8.17 5.54
C PRO A 70 14.49 -6.67 5.60
N ASP A 71 15.35 -6.21 4.70
CA ASP A 71 15.75 -4.80 4.65
C ASP A 71 14.56 -3.92 4.22
N ASN A 72 13.81 -4.36 3.21
CA ASN A 72 12.61 -3.67 2.79
C ASN A 72 11.57 -3.64 3.92
N ARG A 73 11.35 -4.79 4.55
CA ARG A 73 10.34 -4.92 5.61
C ARG A 73 10.66 -4.02 6.81
N ALA A 74 11.93 -3.94 7.19
CA ALA A 74 12.35 -3.16 8.35
C ALA A 74 12.10 -1.66 8.20
N LEU A 75 12.02 -1.16 6.99
CA LEU A 75 11.82 0.27 6.70
C LEU A 75 10.36 0.69 6.57
N CYS A 76 9.43 -0.26 6.60
CA CYS A 76 7.99 0.05 6.50
C CYS A 76 7.50 0.69 7.79
N ARG A 77 6.84 1.85 7.69
CA ARG A 77 6.32 2.60 8.83
C ARG A 77 4.80 2.60 8.93
N GLY A 78 4.13 2.24 7.87
CA GLY A 78 2.67 2.18 7.87
C GLY A 78 2.16 1.63 6.56
N VAL A 79 0.86 1.33 6.50
CA VAL A 79 0.23 0.79 5.30
C VAL A 79 -1.10 1.50 5.01
N ILE A 80 -1.34 1.72 3.74
CA ILE A 80 -2.61 2.20 3.18
C ILE A 80 -3.09 1.14 2.21
N ALA A 81 -4.36 0.78 2.26
CA ALA A 81 -4.89 -0.25 1.37
C ALA A 81 -6.20 0.18 0.74
N SER A 82 -6.38 -0.25 -0.50
CA SER A 82 -7.66 -0.14 -1.18
C SER A 82 -8.38 -1.49 -1.21
N GLY A 83 -9.65 -1.46 -1.53
CA GLY A 83 -10.47 -2.65 -1.66
C GLY A 83 -11.78 -2.33 -2.34
N ASN A 84 -12.70 -3.30 -2.27
CA ASN A 84 -14.04 -3.16 -2.80
C ASN A 84 -15.03 -3.47 -1.69
N THR A 85 -15.92 -2.52 -1.37
CA THR A 85 -16.90 -2.67 -0.29
C THR A 85 -17.86 -3.83 -0.51
N ASN A 86 -18.00 -4.32 -1.75
CA ASN A 86 -18.81 -5.50 -2.05
C ASN A 86 -18.30 -6.78 -1.38
N PHE A 87 -17.07 -6.80 -0.90
CA PHE A 87 -16.49 -7.97 -0.24
C PHE A 87 -16.65 -7.94 1.29
N GLY A 88 -17.43 -7.01 1.83
CA GLY A 88 -17.78 -6.98 3.26
C GLY A 88 -16.54 -6.96 4.16
N GLN A 89 -16.43 -7.99 5.04
CA GLN A 89 -15.33 -8.06 6.01
C GLN A 89 -13.95 -8.14 5.40
N ALA A 90 -13.84 -8.54 4.13
CA ALA A 90 -12.57 -8.60 3.42
C ALA A 90 -12.20 -7.26 2.78
N TYR A 91 -13.00 -6.23 2.98
CA TYR A 91 -12.71 -4.89 2.48
C TYR A 91 -11.36 -4.39 3.03
N CYS A 92 -10.45 -4.07 2.11
CA CYS A 92 -9.08 -3.62 2.45
C CYS A 92 -8.29 -4.61 3.32
N LEU A 93 -8.59 -5.89 3.25
CA LEU A 93 -7.98 -6.93 4.08
C LEU A 93 -6.46 -7.01 3.93
N ALA A 94 -5.91 -6.69 2.76
CA ALA A 94 -4.45 -6.67 2.58
C ALA A 94 -3.77 -5.73 3.58
N GLY A 95 -4.38 -4.58 3.86
CA GLY A 95 -3.87 -3.64 4.85
C GLY A 95 -3.87 -4.22 6.26
N ASP A 96 -4.96 -4.90 6.65
CA ASP A 96 -5.05 -5.55 7.96
C ASP A 96 -3.97 -6.62 8.14
N ILE A 97 -3.78 -7.45 7.11
CA ILE A 97 -2.79 -8.53 7.15
C ILE A 97 -1.38 -7.97 7.29
N ILE A 98 -1.02 -6.99 6.47
CA ILE A 98 0.31 -6.39 6.47
C ILE A 98 0.57 -5.65 7.78
N ALA A 99 -0.38 -4.83 8.23
CA ALA A 99 -0.24 -4.07 9.46
C ALA A 99 0.00 -4.99 10.66
N SER A 100 -0.75 -6.10 10.74
CA SER A 100 -0.61 -7.08 11.81
C SER A 100 0.76 -7.77 11.77
N LYS A 101 1.19 -8.23 10.59
CA LYS A 101 2.44 -8.96 10.46
C LYS A 101 3.68 -8.10 10.70
N LEU A 102 3.65 -6.85 10.27
CA LEU A 102 4.77 -5.95 10.40
C LEU A 102 4.75 -5.14 11.70
N GLY A 103 3.63 -5.16 12.42
CA GLY A 103 3.48 -4.34 13.62
C GLY A 103 3.48 -2.85 13.34
N VAL A 104 2.89 -2.44 12.21
CA VAL A 104 2.80 -1.04 11.80
C VAL A 104 1.34 -0.60 11.74
N PRO A 105 1.06 0.72 11.85
CA PRO A 105 -0.32 1.18 11.78
C PRO A 105 -0.93 1.04 10.39
N PHE A 106 -2.23 0.72 10.37
CA PHE A 106 -3.04 0.77 9.16
C PHE A 106 -3.59 2.19 9.06
N LEU A 107 -3.01 3.00 8.19
CA LEU A 107 -3.22 4.44 8.19
C LEU A 107 -4.52 4.88 7.54
N TYR A 108 -4.94 4.21 6.45
CA TYR A 108 -6.14 4.60 5.72
C TYR A 108 -6.64 3.48 4.83
N ARG A 109 -7.98 3.39 4.69
CA ARG A 109 -8.66 2.49 3.75
C ARG A 109 -9.45 3.32 2.75
N TYR A 110 -9.43 2.90 1.49
CA TYR A 110 -10.24 3.56 0.48
C TYR A 110 -10.77 2.56 -0.54
N GLU A 111 -11.82 2.94 -1.27
CA GLU A 111 -12.44 2.06 -2.25
C GLU A 111 -11.94 2.35 -3.65
N LEU A 112 -11.51 1.30 -4.35
CA LEU A 112 -11.12 1.30 -5.76
C LEU A 112 -10.07 2.36 -6.08
N LEU A 113 -10.45 3.43 -6.78
CA LEU A 113 -9.56 4.51 -7.19
C LEU A 113 -9.38 5.60 -6.13
N GLY A 114 -10.27 5.62 -5.15
CA GLY A 114 -10.34 6.70 -4.18
C GLY A 114 -11.08 7.93 -4.73
N THR A 115 -11.63 8.72 -3.81
CA THR A 115 -12.31 9.97 -4.13
C THR A 115 -11.36 11.15 -3.94
N PRO A 116 -11.71 12.37 -4.44
CA PRO A 116 -10.93 13.57 -4.10
C PRO A 116 -10.82 13.81 -2.59
N THR A 117 -11.85 13.44 -1.82
CA THR A 117 -11.81 13.52 -0.35
C THR A 117 -10.78 12.55 0.21
N ASP A 118 -10.71 11.32 -0.30
CA ASP A 118 -9.70 10.35 0.10
C ASP A 118 -8.29 10.89 -0.15
N VAL A 119 -8.05 11.45 -1.32
CA VAL A 119 -6.75 12.04 -1.67
C VAL A 119 -6.37 13.14 -0.68
N ALA A 120 -7.29 14.06 -0.39
CA ALA A 120 -7.03 15.16 0.54
C ALA A 120 -6.72 14.66 1.95
N ARG A 121 -7.50 13.70 2.45
CA ARG A 121 -7.32 13.13 3.79
C ARG A 121 -6.01 12.38 3.93
N VAL A 122 -5.67 11.57 2.93
CA VAL A 122 -4.41 10.81 2.94
C VAL A 122 -3.23 11.75 2.89
N LYS A 123 -3.29 12.75 2.03
CA LYS A 123 -2.21 13.72 1.89
C LYS A 123 -1.92 14.45 3.21
N GLU A 124 -2.96 14.96 3.85
CA GLU A 124 -2.84 15.64 5.14
C GLU A 124 -2.37 14.69 6.24
N GLY A 125 -2.99 13.50 6.31
CA GLY A 125 -2.66 12.50 7.33
C GLY A 125 -1.24 11.99 7.21
N LEU A 126 -0.72 11.83 5.99
CA LEU A 126 0.66 11.39 5.78
C LEU A 126 1.67 12.44 6.22
N GLU A 127 1.40 13.70 5.98
CA GLU A 127 2.28 14.76 6.44
C GLU A 127 2.36 14.79 7.96
N ASP A 128 1.23 14.72 8.64
CA ASP A 128 1.16 14.68 10.11
C ASP A 128 1.85 13.44 10.67
N PHE A 129 1.54 12.28 10.11
CA PHE A 129 2.12 10.99 10.54
C PHE A 129 3.64 11.01 10.41
N TRP A 130 4.15 11.54 9.30
CA TRP A 130 5.58 11.51 9.02
C TRP A 130 6.37 12.41 9.97
N GLN A 131 5.79 13.48 10.44
CA GLN A 131 6.42 14.38 11.41
C GLN A 131 6.48 13.75 12.80
N THR A 132 5.52 12.90 13.16
CA THR A 132 5.37 12.38 14.53
C THR A 132 5.81 10.93 14.70
N ARG A 133 6.20 10.25 13.64
CA ARG A 133 6.54 8.82 13.68
C ARG A 133 7.76 8.45 14.52
#